data_9e1443dd45f51a7faac1ae30d06a37f3
#
_entry.id   9e1443dd45f51a7faac1ae30d06a37f3
#
_cell.length_a   1.000
_cell.length_b   1.000
_cell.length_c   1.000
_cell.angle_alpha   90.00
_cell.angle_beta   90.00
_cell.angle_gamma   90.00
#
_symmetry.space_group_name_H-M   'P 1'
#
loop_
_entity.id
_entity.type
_entity.pdbx_description
1 polymer ?
#
loop_
_entity_poly.entity_id
_entity_poly.type
_entity_poly.pdbx_seq_one_letter_code
_entity_poly.pdbx_strand_id
1 'polypeptide(L)'
;MTRGLRNNNPLNIRHSADQWQGVATTQTDKSFVQFQSMAYGYRAVWKILDTYRLRFRRERLPYHVRNIITRWAPPSENDTEAYIRHVVRLSGLGGYENIPRPSRYRNFERLKKTARLIAAMTCVENGISMKEVDMEAIWKGYDLAWPGRRVPEEVEEVPVLEDVSVWDEYWDWSAFASNWD
;
A
#
# COMPACT_ATOMS: atom_id res chain seq x y z
N MET A 1 2.88 -13.74 -12.52
CA MET A 1 2.43 -12.37 -12.13
C MET A 1 1.17 -12.54 -11.30
N THR A 2 1.14 -12.01 -10.10
CA THR A 2 -0.01 -12.11 -9.19
C THR A 2 -1.23 -11.36 -9.71
N ARG A 3 -2.41 -11.63 -9.13
CA ARG A 3 -3.68 -11.02 -9.54
C ARG A 3 -3.63 -9.49 -9.40
N GLY A 4 -3.11 -8.99 -8.28
CA GLY A 4 -2.99 -7.56 -8.04
C GLY A 4 -2.11 -6.86 -9.08
N LEU A 5 -0.94 -7.40 -9.38
CA LEU A 5 -0.03 -6.82 -10.37
C LEU A 5 -0.61 -6.88 -11.79
N ARG A 6 -1.28 -7.98 -12.15
CA ARG A 6 -1.95 -8.12 -13.46
C ARG A 6 -3.09 -7.11 -13.65
N ASN A 7 -3.77 -6.75 -12.56
CA ASN A 7 -4.87 -5.79 -12.56
C ASN A 7 -4.40 -4.34 -12.44
N ASN A 8 -3.09 -4.05 -12.37
CA ASN A 8 -2.56 -2.75 -11.98
C ASN A 8 -3.14 -2.24 -10.65
N ASN A 9 -3.47 -3.16 -9.76
CA ASN A 9 -4.14 -2.93 -8.48
C ASN A 9 -3.30 -3.55 -7.35
N PRO A 10 -2.18 -2.91 -6.98
CA PRO A 10 -1.13 -3.53 -6.15
C PRO A 10 -1.58 -3.94 -4.75
N LEU A 11 -2.69 -3.40 -4.27
CA LEU A 11 -3.25 -3.72 -2.97
C LEU A 11 -4.66 -4.35 -3.05
N ASN A 12 -5.01 -4.97 -4.16
CA ASN A 12 -6.24 -5.74 -4.31
C ASN A 12 -7.52 -4.97 -3.89
N ILE A 13 -7.64 -3.69 -4.33
CA ILE A 13 -8.82 -2.86 -4.05
C ILE A 13 -10.05 -3.52 -4.70
N ARG A 14 -11.04 -3.83 -3.88
CA ARG A 14 -12.30 -4.46 -4.32
C ARG A 14 -13.19 -3.45 -5.05
N HIS A 15 -14.06 -3.96 -5.92
CA HIS A 15 -15.16 -3.15 -6.45
C HIS A 15 -16.04 -2.63 -5.31
N SER A 16 -16.43 -1.37 -5.42
CA SER A 16 -17.32 -0.68 -4.48
C SER A 16 -18.10 0.40 -5.23
N ALA A 17 -18.88 1.19 -4.51
CA ALA A 17 -19.54 2.38 -5.07
C ALA A 17 -18.56 3.53 -5.36
N ASP A 18 -17.30 3.41 -4.95
CA ASP A 18 -16.29 4.44 -5.18
C ASP A 18 -15.94 4.55 -6.67
N GLN A 19 -15.92 5.76 -7.17
CA GLN A 19 -15.52 6.05 -8.55
C GLN A 19 -14.03 6.40 -8.60
N TRP A 20 -13.22 5.42 -8.91
CA TRP A 20 -11.78 5.61 -9.02
C TRP A 20 -11.39 6.25 -10.36
N GLN A 21 -10.48 7.21 -10.31
CA GLN A 21 -9.87 7.75 -11.52
C GLN A 21 -8.89 6.73 -12.10
N GLY A 22 -8.84 6.61 -13.43
CA GLY A 22 -7.92 5.72 -14.13
C GLY A 22 -8.31 4.25 -14.08
N VAL A 23 -9.59 3.94 -13.87
CA VAL A 23 -10.12 2.59 -14.03
C VAL A 23 -9.99 2.18 -15.50
N ALA A 24 -9.57 0.94 -15.75
CA ALA A 24 -9.50 0.39 -17.10
C ALA A 24 -10.89 0.32 -17.74
N THR A 25 -10.97 0.57 -19.02
CA THR A 25 -12.26 0.59 -19.76
C THR A 25 -12.96 -0.75 -19.69
N THR A 26 -12.21 -1.84 -19.72
CA THR A 26 -12.73 -3.19 -19.57
C THR A 26 -12.36 -3.75 -18.19
N GLN A 27 -13.36 -4.20 -17.44
CA GLN A 27 -13.21 -4.84 -16.15
C GLN A 27 -13.55 -6.33 -16.30
N THR A 28 -12.55 -7.18 -16.33
CA THR A 28 -12.72 -8.65 -16.46
C THR A 28 -12.64 -9.36 -15.11
N ASP A 29 -12.03 -8.71 -14.13
CA ASP A 29 -11.97 -9.23 -12.76
C ASP A 29 -13.26 -8.89 -12.01
N LYS A 30 -13.97 -9.91 -11.53
CA LYS A 30 -15.26 -9.73 -10.85
C LYS A 30 -15.15 -9.17 -9.42
N SER A 31 -14.00 -9.30 -8.79
CA SER A 31 -13.80 -8.96 -7.38
C SER A 31 -12.99 -7.69 -7.19
N PHE A 32 -11.99 -7.46 -8.06
CA PHE A 32 -11.02 -6.38 -7.88
C PHE A 32 -11.02 -5.42 -9.05
N VAL A 33 -10.86 -4.14 -8.72
CA VAL A 33 -10.74 -3.07 -9.72
C VAL A 33 -9.51 -3.29 -10.58
N GLN A 34 -9.64 -3.12 -11.89
CA GLN A 34 -8.52 -3.08 -12.83
C GLN A 34 -8.24 -1.63 -13.21
N PHE A 35 -7.00 -1.19 -13.06
CA PHE A 35 -6.58 0.17 -13.41
C PHE A 35 -5.84 0.20 -14.76
N GLN A 36 -5.80 1.37 -15.38
CA GLN A 36 -5.09 1.60 -16.66
C GLN A 36 -3.57 1.46 -16.50
N SER A 37 -3.05 1.79 -15.31
CA SER A 37 -1.63 1.62 -14.97
C SER A 37 -1.46 1.44 -13.46
N MET A 38 -0.29 0.94 -13.07
CA MET A 38 0.09 0.77 -11.67
C MET A 38 0.02 2.09 -10.90
N ALA A 39 0.37 3.21 -11.52
CA ALA A 39 0.28 4.53 -10.91
C ALA A 39 -1.17 4.91 -10.52
N TYR A 40 -2.17 4.54 -11.31
CA TYR A 40 -3.57 4.76 -10.92
C TYR A 40 -4.02 3.84 -9.78
N GLY A 41 -3.54 2.61 -9.75
CA GLY A 41 -3.73 1.72 -8.61
C GLY A 41 -3.17 2.34 -7.32
N TYR A 42 -1.92 2.80 -7.35
CA TYR A 42 -1.32 3.48 -6.21
C TYR A 42 -1.99 4.81 -5.87
N ARG A 43 -2.48 5.55 -6.88
CA ARG A 43 -3.31 6.74 -6.61
C ARG A 43 -4.51 6.42 -5.73
N ALA A 44 -5.20 5.33 -6.01
CA ALA A 44 -6.34 4.90 -5.19
C ALA A 44 -5.90 4.57 -3.76
N VAL A 45 -4.78 3.87 -3.58
CA VAL A 45 -4.20 3.57 -2.26
C VAL A 45 -3.90 4.84 -1.47
N TRP A 46 -3.23 5.82 -2.07
CA TRP A 46 -2.93 7.11 -1.43
C TRP A 46 -4.21 7.80 -0.94
N LYS A 47 -5.28 7.78 -1.75
CA LYS A 47 -6.58 8.38 -1.39
C LYS A 47 -7.28 7.62 -0.27
N ILE A 48 -7.22 6.29 -0.26
CA ILE A 48 -7.78 5.46 0.82
C ILE A 48 -7.07 5.78 2.14
N LEU A 49 -5.73 5.82 2.15
CA LEU A 49 -4.98 6.14 3.36
C LEU A 49 -5.29 7.55 3.89
N ASP A 50 -5.48 8.54 3.03
CA ASP A 50 -5.91 9.88 3.44
C ASP A 50 -7.33 9.85 4.05
N THR A 51 -8.24 9.06 3.49
CA THR A 51 -9.59 8.83 4.03
C THR A 51 -9.54 8.14 5.40
N TYR A 52 -8.68 7.14 5.58
CA TYR A 52 -8.49 6.49 6.88
C TYR A 52 -8.05 7.50 7.95
N ARG A 53 -7.15 8.42 7.59
CA ARG A 53 -6.71 9.47 8.52
C ARG A 53 -7.86 10.34 9.00
N LEU A 54 -8.79 10.71 8.12
CA LEU A 54 -9.98 11.49 8.48
C LEU A 54 -10.92 10.69 9.38
N ARG A 55 -11.13 9.42 9.06
CA ARG A 55 -11.98 8.52 9.82
C ARG A 55 -11.41 8.29 11.23
N PHE A 56 -10.14 7.94 11.36
CA PHE A 56 -9.49 7.72 12.67
C PHE A 56 -9.54 8.95 13.55
N ARG A 57 -9.43 10.16 12.97
CA ARG A 57 -9.61 11.40 13.72
C ARG A 57 -11.02 11.50 14.33
N ARG A 58 -12.06 11.11 13.58
CA ARG A 58 -13.45 11.11 14.09
C ARG A 58 -13.64 10.07 15.19
N GLU A 59 -13.03 8.92 15.02
CA GLU A 59 -13.09 7.78 15.96
C GLU A 59 -12.12 7.96 17.14
N ARG A 60 -11.35 9.05 17.19
CA ARG A 60 -10.29 9.35 18.18
C ARG A 60 -9.22 8.27 18.27
N LEU A 61 -8.96 7.59 17.15
CA LEU A 61 -7.93 6.57 17.03
C LEU A 61 -6.61 7.18 16.51
N PRO A 62 -5.46 6.71 17.00
CA PRO A 62 -4.15 7.07 16.46
C PRO A 62 -4.00 6.60 15.01
N TYR A 63 -3.37 7.42 14.17
CA TYR A 63 -3.06 7.07 12.79
C TYR A 63 -1.64 6.50 12.69
N HIS A 64 -1.48 5.25 13.10
CA HIS A 64 -0.24 4.52 13.09
C HIS A 64 -0.37 3.19 12.31
N VAL A 65 0.78 2.55 12.00
CA VAL A 65 0.86 1.36 11.16
C VAL A 65 -0.16 0.29 11.57
N ARG A 66 -0.18 -0.10 12.86
CA ARG A 66 -1.08 -1.15 13.37
C ARG A 66 -2.55 -0.84 13.06
N ASN A 67 -3.03 0.34 13.37
CA ASN A 67 -4.44 0.71 13.13
C ASN A 67 -4.77 0.77 11.63
N ILE A 68 -3.83 1.25 10.80
CA ILE A 68 -3.99 1.27 9.35
C ILE A 68 -4.16 -0.16 8.82
N ILE A 69 -3.28 -1.08 9.22
CA ILE A 69 -3.35 -2.48 8.77
C ILE A 69 -4.58 -3.19 9.33
N THR A 70 -4.92 -3.01 10.59
CA THR A 70 -6.16 -3.58 11.17
C THR A 70 -7.41 -3.14 10.40
N ARG A 71 -7.41 -1.91 9.89
CA ARG A 71 -8.51 -1.41 9.05
C ARG A 71 -8.46 -1.97 7.64
N TRP A 72 -7.26 -2.16 7.08
CA TRP A 72 -7.06 -2.68 5.73
C TRP A 72 -7.42 -4.16 5.65
N ALA A 73 -6.88 -4.94 6.56
CA ALA A 73 -6.99 -6.40 6.66
C ALA A 73 -7.55 -6.77 8.03
N PRO A 74 -8.87 -6.69 8.24
CA PRO A 74 -9.50 -6.92 9.53
C PRO A 74 -9.37 -8.38 9.99
N PRO A 75 -9.31 -8.64 11.32
CA PRO A 75 -9.12 -9.99 11.86
C PRO A 75 -10.24 -10.99 11.51
N SER A 76 -11.39 -10.50 11.08
CA SER A 76 -12.49 -11.35 10.60
C SER A 76 -12.21 -12.03 9.26
N GLU A 77 -11.25 -11.49 8.49
CA GLU A 77 -10.95 -11.94 7.14
C GLU A 77 -9.48 -12.35 6.94
N ASN A 78 -8.59 -11.99 7.90
CA ASN A 78 -7.15 -12.12 7.74
C ASN A 78 -6.43 -12.47 9.03
N ASP A 79 -5.23 -13.04 8.97
CA ASP A 79 -4.25 -12.99 10.06
C ASP A 79 -3.63 -11.59 10.12
N THR A 80 -4.37 -10.65 10.71
CA THR A 80 -3.98 -9.24 10.81
C THR A 80 -2.66 -9.06 11.56
N GLU A 81 -2.39 -9.87 12.58
CA GLU A 81 -1.15 -9.78 13.36
C GLU A 81 0.07 -10.22 12.53
N ALA A 82 -0.06 -11.25 11.71
CA ALA A 82 0.99 -11.64 10.79
C ALA A 82 1.21 -10.53 9.74
N TYR A 83 0.15 -9.99 9.18
CA TYR A 83 0.25 -8.86 8.24
C TYR A 83 1.01 -7.68 8.86
N ILE A 84 0.66 -7.28 10.09
CA ILE A 84 1.33 -6.19 10.81
C ILE A 84 2.83 -6.49 10.98
N ARG A 85 3.19 -7.71 11.44
CA ARG A 85 4.59 -8.11 11.61
C ARG A 85 5.38 -7.98 10.30
N HIS A 86 4.82 -8.45 9.18
CA HIS A 86 5.47 -8.35 7.87
C HIS A 86 5.66 -6.91 7.43
N VAL A 87 4.60 -6.10 7.50
CA VAL A 87 4.67 -4.68 7.11
C VAL A 87 5.68 -3.91 7.96
N VAL A 88 5.67 -4.11 9.27
CA VAL A 88 6.64 -3.49 10.19
C VAL A 88 8.08 -3.84 9.80
N ARG A 89 8.32 -5.12 9.54
CA ARG A 89 9.63 -5.62 9.16
C ARG A 89 10.08 -5.06 7.80
N LEU A 90 9.25 -5.17 6.76
CA LEU A 90 9.59 -4.74 5.41
C LEU A 90 9.74 -3.22 5.30
N SER A 91 8.90 -2.46 5.97
CA SER A 91 8.95 -1.00 5.94
C SER A 91 10.01 -0.39 6.85
N GLY A 92 10.48 -1.11 7.87
CA GLY A 92 11.31 -0.58 8.94
C GLY A 92 10.59 0.45 9.82
N LEU A 93 9.25 0.51 9.76
CA LEU A 93 8.43 1.39 10.58
C LEU A 93 7.97 0.66 11.85
N GLY A 94 7.92 1.34 12.99
CA GLY A 94 7.34 0.78 14.20
C GLY A 94 5.83 0.59 14.09
N GLY A 95 5.29 -0.50 14.67
CA GLY A 95 3.84 -0.77 14.63
C GLY A 95 2.97 0.37 15.18
N TYR A 96 3.47 1.11 16.15
CA TYR A 96 2.84 2.29 16.76
C TYR A 96 3.41 3.61 16.23
N GLU A 97 4.22 3.57 15.19
CA GLU A 97 4.75 4.76 14.56
C GLU A 97 3.66 5.53 13.83
N ASN A 98 3.56 6.84 14.11
CA ASN A 98 2.59 7.71 13.47
C ASN A 98 2.96 7.95 12.01
N ILE A 99 2.00 7.74 11.14
CA ILE A 99 2.14 7.96 9.69
C ILE A 99 1.66 9.38 9.35
N PRO A 100 2.42 10.16 8.58
CA PRO A 100 2.02 11.48 8.15
C PRO A 100 0.77 11.44 7.25
N ARG A 101 -0.06 12.47 7.35
CA ARG A 101 -1.21 12.61 6.45
C ARG A 101 -0.75 12.91 5.02
N PRO A 102 -1.06 12.08 4.02
CA PRO A 102 -0.58 12.28 2.66
C PRO A 102 -0.96 13.65 2.06
N SER A 103 -2.21 14.07 2.19
CA SER A 103 -2.72 15.30 1.58
C SER A 103 -2.24 16.59 2.25
N ARG A 104 -1.67 16.53 3.46
CA ARG A 104 -1.32 17.72 4.25
C ARG A 104 0.11 18.20 4.02
N TYR A 105 1.02 17.29 3.72
CA TYR A 105 2.44 17.58 3.72
C TYR A 105 3.01 17.67 2.31
N ARG A 106 3.82 18.73 2.07
CA ARG A 106 4.72 18.83 0.92
C ARG A 106 6.13 18.36 1.26
N ASN A 107 6.35 17.92 2.50
CA ASN A 107 7.65 17.47 2.96
C ASN A 107 7.87 16.03 2.53
N PHE A 108 8.77 15.83 1.60
CA PHE A 108 9.13 14.56 1.00
C PHE A 108 9.57 13.51 2.05
N GLU A 109 10.42 13.92 3.01
CA GLU A 109 10.90 13.01 4.05
C GLU A 109 9.74 12.40 4.88
N ARG A 110 8.71 13.18 5.15
CA ARG A 110 7.53 12.67 5.85
C ARG A 110 6.71 11.74 4.96
N LEU A 111 6.60 12.04 3.66
CA LEU A 111 5.88 11.20 2.71
C LEU A 111 6.59 9.88 2.45
N LYS A 112 7.93 9.82 2.56
CA LYS A 112 8.70 8.56 2.48
C LYS A 112 8.17 7.49 3.43
N LYS A 113 7.74 7.83 4.64
CA LYS A 113 7.15 6.86 5.58
C LYS A 113 5.88 6.21 5.02
N THR A 114 5.00 7.02 4.43
CA THR A 114 3.77 6.49 3.81
C THR A 114 4.08 5.69 2.56
N ALA A 115 5.05 6.11 1.73
CA ALA A 115 5.47 5.37 0.55
C ALA A 115 6.07 4.00 0.93
N ARG A 116 6.91 3.94 1.96
CA ARG A 116 7.45 2.68 2.51
C ARG A 116 6.37 1.76 3.07
N LEU A 117 5.38 2.32 3.75
CA LEU A 117 4.20 1.56 4.19
C LEU A 117 3.46 0.94 3.00
N ILE A 118 3.17 1.73 1.96
CA ILE A 118 2.50 1.25 0.74
C ILE A 118 3.33 0.16 0.06
N ALA A 119 4.64 0.34 -0.07
CA ALA A 119 5.54 -0.65 -0.65
C ALA A 119 5.51 -1.98 0.12
N ALA A 120 5.62 -1.93 1.45
CA ALA A 120 5.55 -3.10 2.31
C ALA A 120 4.19 -3.82 2.21
N MET A 121 3.09 -3.07 2.17
CA MET A 121 1.76 -3.64 1.92
C MET A 121 1.68 -4.32 0.55
N THR A 122 2.26 -3.70 -0.49
CA THR A 122 2.33 -4.30 -1.84
C THR A 122 3.07 -5.64 -1.83
N CYS A 123 4.17 -5.74 -1.07
CA CYS A 123 4.90 -6.99 -0.91
C CYS A 123 4.02 -8.08 -0.28
N VAL A 124 3.32 -7.75 0.80
CA VAL A 124 2.43 -8.70 1.50
C VAL A 124 1.29 -9.16 0.59
N GLU A 125 0.65 -8.24 -0.13
CA GLU A 125 -0.49 -8.55 -1.01
C GLU A 125 -0.11 -9.40 -2.24
N ASN A 126 1.15 -9.32 -2.67
CA ASN A 126 1.58 -9.95 -3.91
C ASN A 126 2.67 -11.01 -3.74
N GLY A 127 3.17 -11.25 -2.54
CA GLY A 127 4.26 -12.20 -2.30
C GLY A 127 5.54 -11.84 -3.06
N ILE A 128 5.88 -10.55 -3.13
CA ILE A 128 7.08 -10.04 -3.80
C ILE A 128 8.02 -9.36 -2.80
N SER A 129 9.28 -9.23 -3.17
CA SER A 129 10.28 -8.52 -2.38
C SER A 129 10.16 -6.99 -2.55
N MET A 130 10.73 -6.23 -1.62
CA MET A 130 10.80 -4.77 -1.71
C MET A 130 11.55 -4.28 -2.97
N LYS A 131 12.50 -5.08 -3.48
CA LYS A 131 13.26 -4.77 -4.71
C LYS A 131 12.39 -4.84 -5.97
N GLU A 132 11.30 -5.61 -5.95
CA GLU A 132 10.39 -5.77 -7.08
C GLU A 132 9.26 -4.74 -7.07
N VAL A 133 9.15 -3.92 -6.01
CA VAL A 133 8.12 -2.88 -5.93
C VAL A 133 8.48 -1.72 -6.84
N ASP A 134 7.54 -1.32 -7.70
CA ASP A 134 7.67 -0.14 -8.56
C ASP A 134 7.47 1.14 -7.73
N MET A 135 8.57 1.64 -7.15
CA MET A 135 8.57 2.87 -6.35
C MET A 135 8.24 4.10 -7.19
N GLU A 136 8.61 4.13 -8.46
CA GLU A 136 8.27 5.22 -9.37
C GLU A 136 6.75 5.31 -9.55
N ALA A 137 6.08 4.17 -9.75
CA ALA A 137 4.62 4.14 -9.84
C ALA A 137 3.95 4.58 -8.52
N ILE A 138 4.52 4.27 -7.34
CA ILE A 138 4.02 4.76 -6.06
C ILE A 138 4.02 6.30 -6.05
N TRP A 139 5.14 6.93 -6.43
CA TRP A 139 5.26 8.38 -6.45
C TRP A 139 4.42 9.03 -7.54
N LYS A 140 4.35 8.46 -8.74
CA LYS A 140 3.39 8.89 -9.77
C LYS A 140 1.94 8.83 -9.28
N GLY A 141 1.61 7.80 -8.50
CA GLY A 141 0.31 7.68 -7.86
C GLY A 141 0.02 8.83 -6.89
N TYR A 142 1.03 9.26 -6.12
CA TYR A 142 0.92 10.45 -5.26
C TYR A 142 0.64 11.72 -6.07
N ASP A 143 1.41 11.96 -7.14
CA ASP A 143 1.25 13.14 -8.00
C ASP A 143 -0.13 13.18 -8.66
N LEU A 144 -0.63 12.02 -9.12
CA LEU A 144 -1.99 11.88 -9.64
C LEU A 144 -3.07 12.11 -8.56
N ALA A 145 -2.79 11.77 -7.31
CA ALA A 145 -3.73 11.99 -6.21
C ALA A 145 -3.85 13.47 -5.82
N TRP A 146 -2.78 14.23 -5.95
CA TRP A 146 -2.70 15.65 -5.61
C TRP A 146 -1.89 16.44 -6.63
N PRO A 147 -2.46 16.73 -7.83
CA PRO A 147 -1.77 17.49 -8.87
C PRO A 147 -1.23 18.83 -8.35
N GLY A 148 -0.03 19.18 -8.78
CA GLY A 148 0.67 20.40 -8.34
C GLY A 148 1.40 20.31 -7.00
N ARG A 149 1.42 19.12 -6.36
CA ARG A 149 2.24 18.82 -5.19
C ARG A 149 3.41 17.94 -5.59
N ARG A 150 4.29 18.42 -6.45
CA ARG A 150 5.41 17.63 -6.99
C ARG A 150 6.27 17.03 -5.89
N VAL A 151 6.57 15.74 -6.03
CA VAL A 151 7.71 15.08 -5.39
C VAL A 151 8.99 15.65 -6.01
N PRO A 152 10.05 15.94 -5.25
CA PRO A 152 11.34 16.34 -5.80
C PRO A 152 11.84 15.33 -6.84
N GLU A 153 12.50 15.83 -7.89
CA GLU A 153 13.02 14.98 -8.99
C GLU A 153 14.10 14.00 -8.54
N GLU A 154 14.79 14.30 -7.44
CA GLU A 154 15.73 13.39 -6.80
C GLU A 154 14.99 12.45 -5.85
N VAL A 155 14.49 11.36 -6.36
CA VAL A 155 14.07 10.23 -5.54
C VAL A 155 15.34 9.46 -5.16
N GLU A 156 15.99 9.83 -4.05
CA GLU A 156 16.95 8.95 -3.42
C GLU A 156 16.33 7.58 -3.25
N GLU A 157 17.03 6.55 -3.65
CA GLU A 157 16.61 5.16 -3.43
C GLU A 157 16.18 4.99 -1.98
N VAL A 158 14.95 4.55 -1.77
CA VAL A 158 14.49 4.20 -0.42
C VAL A 158 15.41 3.08 0.06
N PRO A 159 16.17 3.26 1.15
CA PRO A 159 17.10 2.23 1.60
C PRO A 159 16.32 0.93 1.78
N VAL A 160 16.61 -0.04 0.95
CA VAL A 160 16.16 -1.41 1.17
C VAL A 160 17.01 -1.91 2.32
N LEU A 161 16.39 -2.31 3.42
CA LEU A 161 17.11 -2.99 4.50
C LEU A 161 17.69 -4.27 3.87
N GLU A 162 19.03 -4.31 3.73
CA GLU A 162 19.73 -5.34 2.95
C GLU A 162 19.58 -6.77 3.48
N ASP A 163 19.07 -6.94 4.70
CA ASP A 163 19.05 -8.23 5.37
C ASP A 163 17.64 -8.82 5.53
N VAL A 164 16.95 -9.00 4.41
CA VAL A 164 15.64 -9.70 4.39
C VAL A 164 15.79 -11.15 3.92
N SER A 165 16.99 -11.53 3.45
CA SER A 165 17.22 -12.82 2.77
C SER A 165 17.12 -14.06 3.67
N VAL A 166 17.24 -13.92 4.97
CA VAL A 166 17.28 -15.06 5.91
C VAL A 166 15.90 -15.66 6.20
N TRP A 167 14.80 -15.01 5.77
CA TRP A 167 13.47 -15.41 6.19
C TRP A 167 12.53 -15.81 5.05
N ASP A 168 12.96 -15.67 3.79
CA ASP A 168 12.23 -16.18 2.63
C ASP A 168 12.17 -17.73 2.64
N GLU A 169 13.05 -18.40 3.39
CA GLU A 169 13.08 -19.86 3.54
C GLU A 169 12.02 -20.41 4.51
N TYR A 170 11.38 -19.58 5.33
CA TYR A 170 10.48 -20.03 6.39
C TYR A 170 9.01 -19.67 6.20
N TRP A 171 8.64 -18.99 5.13
CA TRP A 171 7.27 -18.50 4.97
C TRP A 171 6.57 -19.02 3.72
N ASP A 172 5.46 -19.72 3.96
CA ASP A 172 4.54 -20.15 2.89
C ASP A 172 3.62 -19.00 2.49
N TRP A 173 4.00 -18.25 1.46
CA TRP A 173 3.20 -17.19 0.86
C TRP A 173 1.88 -17.67 0.26
N SER A 174 1.73 -18.99 0.00
CA SER A 174 0.51 -19.57 -0.55
C SER A 174 -0.69 -19.46 0.38
N ALA A 175 -0.45 -19.47 1.71
CA ALA A 175 -1.48 -19.31 2.71
C ALA A 175 -2.11 -17.89 2.72
N PHE A 176 -1.37 -16.85 2.29
CA PHE A 176 -1.91 -15.49 2.16
C PHE A 176 -2.62 -15.26 0.83
N ALA A 177 -2.12 -15.86 -0.25
CA ALA A 177 -2.72 -15.73 -1.57
C ALA A 177 -4.06 -16.47 -1.68
N SER A 178 -4.25 -17.55 -0.91
CA SER A 178 -5.48 -18.36 -0.94
C SER A 178 -6.71 -17.70 -0.32
N ASN A 179 -6.54 -16.66 0.49
CA ASN A 179 -7.67 -15.92 1.07
C ASN A 179 -8.32 -14.91 0.11
N TRP A 180 -7.86 -14.84 -1.15
CA TRP A 180 -8.31 -13.88 -2.15
C TRP A 180 -8.96 -14.53 -3.39
N ASP A 181 -9.20 -15.87 -3.36
CA ASP A 181 -9.95 -16.59 -4.41
C ASP A 181 -11.46 -16.55 -4.20
#